data_65a24ae6ce043f2372197cd5d61b630a
#
_entry.id   65a24ae6ce043f2372197cd5d61b630a
#
_cell.length_a   1.000
_cell.length_b   1.000
_cell.length_c   1.000
_cell.angle_alpha   90.00
_cell.angle_beta   90.00
_cell.angle_gamma   90.00
#
_symmetry.space_group_name_H-M   'P 1'
#
loop_
_entity.id
_entity.type
_entity.pdbx_description
1 polymer ?
#
loop_
_entity_poly.entity_id
_entity_poly.type
_entity_poly.pdbx_seq_one_letter_code
_entity_poly.pdbx_strand_id
1 'polypeptide(L)'
;QDRSGRINAKIWSPQSNAYSELSPEEVVKIQAQVRSFRDQPQLVIQHLEILDSSQAGLDWSEFIPSSPRPPEEMLSEVEDLCREHLRYRPWRRLIKSVLANEQMRQRLLHAPGAKNIHHAYRGGLLEHTLQVVRLCLAVADLYPSLDREILIVAAVLHDVGKAWELDWGVSRDYTDQG
;
A
#
# COMPACT_ATOMS: atom_id res chain seq x y z
N GLN A 1 -5.17 -14.69 6.14
CA GLN A 1 -5.10 -13.27 6.41
C GLN A 1 -5.97 -12.53 5.41
N ASP A 2 -6.74 -11.56 5.87
CA ASP A 2 -7.53 -10.63 5.07
C ASP A 2 -7.49 -9.23 5.71
N ARG A 3 -8.32 -8.30 5.23
CA ARG A 3 -8.44 -6.94 5.79
C ARG A 3 -8.84 -6.93 7.27
N SER A 4 -9.60 -7.93 7.75
CA SER A 4 -10.07 -8.01 9.14
C SER A 4 -9.01 -8.51 10.11
N GLY A 5 -7.98 -9.22 9.62
CA GLY A 5 -6.90 -9.70 10.45
C GLY A 5 -6.20 -10.98 9.98
N ARG A 6 -5.52 -11.59 10.93
CA ARG A 6 -4.77 -12.83 10.72
C ARG A 6 -5.22 -13.88 11.74
N ILE A 7 -5.53 -15.07 11.28
CA ILE A 7 -5.85 -16.23 12.12
C ILE A 7 -5.00 -17.43 11.69
N ASN A 8 -4.54 -18.23 12.65
CA ASN A 8 -3.83 -19.46 12.35
C ASN A 8 -4.81 -20.51 11.80
N ALA A 9 -4.42 -21.15 10.71
CA ALA A 9 -5.19 -22.21 10.11
C ALA A 9 -4.33 -23.46 9.93
N LYS A 10 -4.93 -24.64 10.10
CA LYS A 10 -4.27 -25.92 9.89
C LYS A 10 -5.11 -26.85 9.04
N ILE A 11 -4.42 -27.54 8.17
CA ILE A 11 -4.93 -28.71 7.43
C ILE A 11 -4.20 -29.95 7.94
N TRP A 12 -4.92 -31.00 8.25
CA TRP A 12 -4.32 -32.25 8.76
C TRP A 12 -4.15 -33.29 7.65
N SER A 13 -3.14 -34.15 7.80
CA SER A 13 -2.98 -35.32 6.94
C SER A 13 -4.23 -36.26 7.07
N PRO A 14 -4.66 -36.91 5.97
CA PRO A 14 -4.04 -36.93 4.63
C PRO A 14 -4.40 -35.76 3.71
N GLN A 15 -5.37 -34.92 4.06
CA GLN A 15 -5.83 -33.83 3.19
C GLN A 15 -4.74 -32.81 2.86
N SER A 16 -3.76 -32.60 3.76
CA SER A 16 -2.64 -31.68 3.52
C SER A 16 -1.79 -32.06 2.31
N ASN A 17 -1.75 -33.35 1.94
CA ASN A 17 -0.94 -33.83 0.82
C ASN A 17 -1.45 -33.31 -0.54
N ALA A 18 -2.72 -32.98 -0.64
CA ALA A 18 -3.32 -32.42 -1.86
C ALA A 18 -2.92 -30.96 -2.12
N TYR A 19 -2.31 -30.28 -1.14
CA TYR A 19 -2.01 -28.85 -1.16
C TYR A 19 -0.53 -28.56 -0.92
N SER A 20 0.36 -29.52 -1.27
CA SER A 20 1.83 -29.39 -1.08
C SER A 20 2.45 -28.27 -1.93
N GLU A 21 1.79 -27.84 -2.98
CA GLU A 21 2.26 -26.82 -3.91
C GLU A 21 1.64 -25.43 -3.64
N LEU A 22 0.90 -25.28 -2.54
CA LEU A 22 0.26 -24.01 -2.21
C LEU A 22 1.30 -22.90 -1.96
N SER A 23 1.23 -21.82 -2.71
CA SER A 23 2.09 -20.66 -2.54
C SER A 23 1.53 -19.69 -1.47
N PRO A 24 2.39 -18.99 -0.72
CA PRO A 24 1.96 -18.01 0.30
C PRO A 24 1.11 -16.85 -0.26
N GLU A 25 1.09 -16.64 -1.57
CA GLU A 25 0.43 -15.51 -2.22
C GLU A 25 -0.92 -15.86 -2.85
N GLU A 26 -1.30 -17.12 -2.78
CA GLU A 26 -2.55 -17.58 -3.37
C GLU A 26 -3.75 -17.21 -2.50
N VAL A 27 -4.80 -16.72 -3.16
CA VAL A 27 -6.10 -16.54 -2.51
C VAL A 27 -6.84 -17.86 -2.54
N VAL A 28 -7.28 -18.27 -1.37
CA VAL A 28 -7.96 -19.55 -1.20
C VAL A 28 -9.34 -19.36 -0.59
N LYS A 29 -10.30 -20.11 -1.07
CA LYS A 29 -11.59 -20.28 -0.40
C LYS A 29 -11.50 -21.48 0.52
N ILE A 30 -11.84 -21.30 1.79
CA ILE A 30 -11.74 -22.36 2.78
C ILE A 30 -13.09 -22.65 3.44
N GLN A 31 -13.33 -23.93 3.71
CA GLN A 31 -14.34 -24.38 4.66
C GLN A 31 -13.62 -24.92 5.88
N ALA A 32 -13.87 -24.31 7.03
CA ALA A 32 -13.14 -24.61 8.25
C ALA A 32 -14.02 -24.54 9.49
N GLN A 33 -13.59 -25.23 10.55
CA GLN A 33 -14.18 -25.13 11.88
C GLN A 33 -13.26 -24.29 12.77
N VAL A 34 -13.86 -23.37 13.54
CA VAL A 34 -13.12 -22.64 14.57
C VAL A 34 -12.93 -23.58 15.78
N ARG A 35 -11.69 -23.74 16.23
CA ARG A 35 -11.34 -24.46 17.46
C ARG A 35 -10.40 -23.63 18.30
N SER A 36 -10.42 -23.84 19.61
CA SER A 36 -9.44 -23.26 20.51
C SER A 36 -8.25 -24.21 20.65
N PHE A 37 -7.04 -23.67 20.53
CA PHE A 37 -5.78 -24.36 20.82
C PHE A 37 -4.87 -23.44 21.63
N ARG A 38 -4.54 -23.85 22.88
CA ARG A 38 -3.78 -23.04 23.84
C ARG A 38 -4.41 -21.62 24.03
N ASP A 39 -5.71 -21.60 24.25
CA ASP A 39 -6.52 -20.40 24.44
C ASP A 39 -6.50 -19.39 23.28
N GLN A 40 -6.02 -19.82 22.10
CA GLN A 40 -6.04 -19.05 20.87
C GLN A 40 -7.01 -19.66 19.84
N PRO A 41 -7.80 -18.85 19.15
CA PRO A 41 -8.65 -19.34 18.07
C PRO A 41 -7.79 -19.83 16.90
N GLN A 42 -8.16 -20.99 16.36
CA GLN A 42 -7.52 -21.63 15.22
C GLN A 42 -8.57 -22.18 14.27
N LEU A 43 -8.32 -22.06 12.96
CA LEU A 43 -9.14 -22.72 11.95
C LEU A 43 -8.60 -24.13 11.68
N VAL A 44 -9.50 -25.10 11.71
CA VAL A 44 -9.24 -26.46 11.20
C VAL A 44 -9.90 -26.57 9.84
N ILE A 45 -9.08 -26.56 8.78
CA ILE A 45 -9.56 -26.55 7.40
C ILE A 45 -10.03 -27.97 7.05
N GLN A 46 -11.23 -28.03 6.50
CA GLN A 46 -11.84 -29.28 5.99
C GLN A 46 -11.75 -29.33 4.46
N HIS A 47 -11.92 -28.20 3.81
CA HIS A 47 -11.81 -28.07 2.37
C HIS A 47 -11.13 -26.76 2.00
N LEU A 48 -10.31 -26.79 0.97
CA LEU A 48 -9.59 -25.63 0.43
C LEU A 48 -9.68 -25.68 -1.10
N GLU A 49 -9.96 -24.53 -1.70
CA GLU A 49 -10.02 -24.32 -3.14
C GLU A 49 -9.15 -23.11 -3.46
N ILE A 50 -8.17 -23.27 -4.36
CA ILE A 50 -7.34 -22.15 -4.84
C ILE A 50 -8.18 -21.36 -5.84
N LEU A 51 -8.31 -20.07 -5.62
CA LEU A 51 -9.05 -19.19 -6.52
C LEU A 51 -8.10 -18.59 -7.54
N ASP A 52 -8.47 -18.71 -8.82
CA ASP A 52 -7.75 -17.97 -9.86
C ASP A 52 -8.03 -16.47 -9.70
N SER A 53 -7.01 -15.76 -9.25
CA SER A 53 -7.07 -14.33 -8.97
C SER A 53 -7.41 -13.46 -10.18
N SER A 54 -7.19 -13.99 -11.39
CA SER A 54 -7.50 -13.30 -12.66
C SER A 54 -8.97 -13.41 -13.06
N GLN A 55 -9.69 -14.43 -12.58
CA GLN A 55 -11.05 -14.77 -13.02
C GLN A 55 -12.11 -14.54 -11.94
N ALA A 56 -11.74 -14.49 -10.68
CA ALA A 56 -12.70 -14.55 -9.58
C ALA A 56 -13.44 -13.23 -9.29
N GLY A 57 -13.14 -12.14 -9.98
CA GLY A 57 -13.76 -10.82 -9.69
C GLY A 57 -13.56 -10.39 -8.22
N LEU A 58 -12.45 -10.81 -7.61
CA LEU A 58 -12.15 -10.57 -6.21
C LEU A 58 -11.92 -9.08 -5.96
N ASP A 59 -12.57 -8.55 -4.95
CA ASP A 59 -12.21 -7.23 -4.43
C ASP A 59 -10.94 -7.36 -3.56
N TRP A 60 -9.82 -7.04 -4.16
CA TRP A 60 -8.52 -7.07 -3.48
C TRP A 60 -8.44 -6.20 -2.24
N SER A 61 -9.32 -5.20 -2.12
CA SER A 61 -9.40 -4.35 -0.92
C SER A 61 -9.80 -5.12 0.34
N GLU A 62 -10.44 -6.29 0.18
CA GLU A 62 -10.79 -7.17 1.29
C GLU A 62 -9.60 -7.99 1.82
N PHE A 63 -8.59 -8.21 0.98
CA PHE A 63 -7.44 -9.07 1.31
C PHE A 63 -6.18 -8.27 1.66
N ILE A 64 -6.04 -7.06 1.13
CA ILE A 64 -4.88 -6.20 1.31
C ILE A 64 -5.29 -5.01 2.18
N PRO A 65 -4.63 -4.77 3.33
CA PRO A 65 -4.86 -3.54 4.09
C PRO A 65 -4.68 -2.31 3.19
N SER A 66 -5.59 -1.36 3.28
CA SER A 66 -5.56 -0.13 2.49
C SER A 66 -5.61 1.09 3.41
N SER A 67 -5.14 2.24 2.91
CA SER A 67 -5.34 3.51 3.61
C SER A 67 -6.83 3.72 3.93
N PRO A 68 -7.17 4.26 5.10
CA PRO A 68 -8.56 4.60 5.45
C PRO A 68 -9.12 5.75 4.59
N ARG A 69 -8.25 6.54 3.95
CA ARG A 69 -8.65 7.59 3.00
C ARG A 69 -8.50 7.09 1.56
N PRO A 70 -9.43 7.43 0.67
CA PRO A 70 -9.31 7.13 -0.75
C PRO A 70 -7.99 7.71 -1.32
N PRO A 71 -7.16 6.90 -2.00
CA PRO A 71 -5.90 7.38 -2.56
C PRO A 71 -6.07 8.54 -3.55
N GLU A 72 -7.15 8.54 -4.31
CA GLU A 72 -7.47 9.59 -5.29
C GLU A 72 -7.68 10.95 -4.61
N GLU A 73 -8.33 10.98 -3.46
CA GLU A 73 -8.53 12.21 -2.68
C GLU A 73 -7.20 12.72 -2.12
N MET A 74 -6.33 11.82 -1.64
CA MET A 74 -5.01 12.18 -1.14
C MET A 74 -4.11 12.73 -2.23
N LEU A 75 -4.15 12.14 -3.43
CA LEU A 75 -3.38 12.62 -4.58
C LEU A 75 -3.88 14.00 -5.02
N SER A 76 -5.19 14.20 -5.09
CA SER A 76 -5.79 15.51 -5.39
C SER A 76 -5.35 16.56 -4.38
N GLU A 77 -5.31 16.22 -3.10
CA GLU A 77 -4.84 17.15 -2.06
C GLU A 77 -3.36 17.49 -2.19
N VAL A 78 -2.48 16.54 -2.53
CA VAL A 78 -1.06 16.81 -2.83
C VAL A 78 -0.94 17.77 -4.03
N GLU A 79 -1.72 17.52 -5.10
CA GLU A 79 -1.75 18.39 -6.29
C GLU A 79 -2.22 19.81 -5.95
N ASP A 80 -3.24 19.94 -5.10
CA ASP A 80 -3.78 21.23 -4.66
C ASP A 80 -2.78 22.02 -3.81
N LEU A 81 -2.14 21.36 -2.83
CA LEU A 81 -1.08 21.96 -2.03
C LEU A 81 0.10 22.43 -2.89
N CYS A 82 0.51 21.63 -3.86
CA CYS A 82 1.55 22.04 -4.82
C CYS A 82 1.12 23.23 -5.66
N ARG A 83 -0.13 23.28 -6.11
CA ARG A 83 -0.68 24.39 -6.91
C ARG A 83 -0.75 25.67 -6.10
N GLU A 84 -1.14 25.59 -4.85
CA GLU A 84 -1.26 26.71 -3.93
C GLU A 84 0.09 27.32 -3.56
N HIS A 85 1.07 26.46 -3.23
CA HIS A 85 2.30 26.93 -2.61
C HIS A 85 3.50 27.06 -3.54
N LEU A 86 3.54 26.39 -4.71
CA LEU A 86 4.62 26.54 -5.68
C LEU A 86 4.39 27.72 -6.61
N ARG A 87 5.28 28.71 -6.61
CA ARG A 87 5.27 29.88 -7.48
C ARG A 87 6.34 29.79 -8.59
N TYR A 88 7.47 29.20 -8.30
CA TYR A 88 8.55 29.05 -9.24
C TYR A 88 8.19 28.06 -10.36
N ARG A 89 8.16 28.56 -11.61
CA ARG A 89 7.70 27.80 -12.78
C ARG A 89 8.40 26.45 -12.99
N PRO A 90 9.75 26.32 -12.83
CA PRO A 90 10.42 25.05 -13.01
C PRO A 90 9.94 23.97 -12.02
N TRP A 91 9.74 24.31 -10.74
CA TRP A 91 9.19 23.37 -9.75
C TRP A 91 7.78 22.94 -10.09
N ARG A 92 6.93 23.85 -10.48
CA ARG A 92 5.54 23.52 -10.92
C ARG A 92 5.56 22.57 -12.12
N ARG A 93 6.46 22.79 -13.09
CA ARG A 93 6.57 21.91 -14.26
C ARG A 93 7.06 20.52 -13.86
N LEU A 94 8.08 20.43 -13.01
CA LEU A 94 8.64 19.18 -12.52
C LEU A 94 7.56 18.36 -11.81
N ILE A 95 6.91 18.92 -10.79
CA ILE A 95 5.87 18.22 -10.03
C ILE A 95 4.72 17.80 -10.94
N LYS A 96 4.25 18.71 -11.82
CA LYS A 96 3.20 18.37 -12.77
C LYS A 96 3.62 17.24 -13.71
N SER A 97 4.85 17.21 -14.21
CA SER A 97 5.32 16.13 -15.11
C SER A 97 5.36 14.78 -14.40
N VAL A 98 5.69 14.75 -13.11
CA VAL A 98 5.72 13.54 -12.30
C VAL A 98 4.30 13.07 -11.99
N LEU A 99 3.45 13.92 -11.40
CA LEU A 99 2.13 13.52 -10.92
C LEU A 99 1.11 13.32 -12.06
N ALA A 100 1.29 13.98 -13.22
CA ALA A 100 0.44 13.77 -14.39
C ALA A 100 0.87 12.60 -15.29
N ASN A 101 2.00 11.97 -15.02
CA ASN A 101 2.40 10.74 -15.71
C ASN A 101 1.47 9.60 -15.27
N GLU A 102 0.73 9.00 -16.21
CA GLU A 102 -0.29 7.99 -15.90
C GLU A 102 0.29 6.77 -15.17
N GLN A 103 1.44 6.28 -15.61
CA GLN A 103 2.08 5.13 -14.96
C GLN A 103 2.50 5.46 -13.53
N MET A 104 3.08 6.64 -13.29
CA MET A 104 3.41 7.13 -11.96
C MET A 104 2.16 7.27 -11.10
N ARG A 105 1.12 7.89 -11.65
CA ARG A 105 -0.15 8.10 -10.94
C ARG A 105 -0.75 6.78 -10.46
N GLN A 106 -0.85 5.79 -11.34
CA GLN A 106 -1.36 4.46 -10.99
C GLN A 106 -0.51 3.79 -9.91
N ARG A 107 0.80 3.90 -9.99
CA ARG A 107 1.70 3.36 -8.98
C ARG A 107 1.53 4.05 -7.62
N LEU A 108 1.50 5.38 -7.58
CA LEU A 108 1.30 6.15 -6.35
C LEU A 108 -0.02 5.81 -5.65
N LEU A 109 -1.11 5.62 -6.40
CA LEU A 109 -2.42 5.25 -5.83
C LEU A 109 -2.40 3.89 -5.11
N HIS A 110 -1.43 3.03 -5.45
CA HIS A 110 -1.44 1.64 -4.97
C HIS A 110 -0.23 1.29 -4.11
N ALA A 111 0.90 1.97 -4.29
CA ALA A 111 2.15 1.62 -3.63
C ALA A 111 2.07 1.71 -2.10
N PRO A 112 2.62 0.73 -1.37
CA PRO A 112 2.86 0.84 0.05
C PRO A 112 4.00 1.82 0.33
N GLY A 113 3.99 2.46 1.49
CA GLY A 113 5.09 3.33 1.94
C GLY A 113 6.30 2.57 2.50
N ALA A 114 6.08 1.32 2.93
CA ALA A 114 7.11 0.45 3.49
C ALA A 114 6.68 -1.02 3.40
N LYS A 115 7.63 -1.94 3.55
CA LYS A 115 7.38 -3.39 3.58
C LYS A 115 6.57 -3.83 4.81
N ASN A 116 6.90 -3.36 6.02
CA ASN A 116 6.43 -4.01 7.25
C ASN A 116 5.92 -3.10 8.38
N ILE A 117 6.26 -1.81 8.45
CA ILE A 117 6.02 -1.03 9.67
C ILE A 117 5.01 0.10 9.43
N HIS A 118 5.47 1.27 9.03
CA HIS A 118 4.59 2.42 8.82
C HIS A 118 4.12 2.48 7.36
N HIS A 119 2.82 2.72 7.16
CA HIS A 119 2.22 2.80 5.83
C HIS A 119 2.43 1.56 4.94
N ALA A 120 2.59 0.37 5.54
CA ALA A 120 2.78 -0.90 4.84
C ALA A 120 1.42 -1.46 4.33
N TYR A 121 0.68 -0.66 3.56
CA TYR A 121 -0.62 -0.96 2.99
C TYR A 121 -0.82 -0.20 1.69
N ARG A 122 -1.81 -0.60 0.91
CA ARG A 122 -2.15 0.01 -0.38
C ARG A 122 -2.47 1.51 -0.20
N GLY A 123 -1.82 2.37 -1.00
CA GLY A 123 -1.94 3.83 -0.89
C GLY A 123 -1.13 4.43 0.27
N GLY A 124 -0.34 3.62 0.99
CA GLY A 124 0.45 4.08 2.13
C GLY A 124 1.59 5.03 1.75
N LEU A 125 2.19 4.86 0.57
CA LEU A 125 3.20 5.79 0.06
C LEU A 125 2.63 7.19 -0.14
N LEU A 126 1.44 7.28 -0.71
CA LEU A 126 0.77 8.54 -0.96
C LEU A 126 0.31 9.21 0.34
N GLU A 127 -0.20 8.43 1.29
CA GLU A 127 -0.54 8.93 2.62
C GLU A 127 0.68 9.49 3.34
N HIS A 128 1.79 8.77 3.32
CA HIS A 128 3.07 9.25 3.86
C HIS A 128 3.51 10.55 3.18
N THR A 129 3.53 10.59 1.86
CA THR A 129 3.91 11.79 1.09
C THR A 129 3.05 13.00 1.48
N LEU A 130 1.74 12.85 1.57
CA LEU A 130 0.82 13.92 1.98
C LEU A 130 1.13 14.41 3.41
N GLN A 131 1.39 13.49 4.34
CA GLN A 131 1.75 13.84 5.72
C GLN A 131 3.06 14.60 5.77
N VAL A 132 4.09 14.19 5.01
CA VAL A 132 5.38 14.88 4.93
C VAL A 132 5.23 16.26 4.31
N VAL A 133 4.43 16.43 3.25
CA VAL A 133 4.14 17.75 2.66
C VAL A 133 3.50 18.69 3.71
N ARG A 134 2.50 18.23 4.44
CA ARG A 134 1.84 19.01 5.49
C ARG A 134 2.80 19.38 6.62
N LEU A 135 3.66 18.45 7.03
CA LEU A 135 4.70 18.71 8.02
C LEU A 135 5.70 19.75 7.53
N CYS A 136 6.17 19.66 6.29
CA CYS A 136 7.06 20.65 5.68
C CYS A 136 6.43 22.04 5.61
N LEU A 137 5.14 22.15 5.31
CA LEU A 137 4.41 23.41 5.35
C LEU A 137 4.39 24.01 6.75
N ALA A 138 4.06 23.22 7.78
CA ALA A 138 4.06 23.67 9.16
C ALA A 138 5.47 24.11 9.64
N VAL A 139 6.53 23.39 9.24
CA VAL A 139 7.91 23.76 9.51
C VAL A 139 8.27 25.09 8.82
N ALA A 140 7.87 25.29 7.57
CA ALA A 140 8.12 26.53 6.84
C ALA A 140 7.39 27.74 7.45
N ASP A 141 6.22 27.52 8.08
CA ASP A 141 5.51 28.58 8.81
C ASP A 141 6.25 28.99 10.10
N LEU A 142 6.87 28.02 10.78
CA LEU A 142 7.65 28.28 12.00
C LEU A 142 9.04 28.88 11.70
N TYR A 143 9.61 28.56 10.55
CA TYR A 143 10.96 28.97 10.17
C TYR A 143 10.95 29.70 8.81
N PRO A 144 10.63 31.01 8.76
CA PRO A 144 10.48 31.78 7.51
C PRO A 144 11.77 31.89 6.69
N SER A 145 12.93 31.54 7.25
CA SER A 145 14.22 31.51 6.56
C SER A 145 14.37 30.29 5.64
N LEU A 146 13.52 29.26 5.78
CA LEU A 146 13.54 28.09 4.94
C LEU A 146 12.79 28.36 3.62
N ASP A 147 13.32 27.80 2.53
CA ASP A 147 12.63 27.85 1.24
C ASP A 147 11.46 26.85 1.23
N ARG A 148 10.25 27.40 1.38
CA ARG A 148 9.00 26.62 1.39
C ARG A 148 8.85 25.75 0.15
N GLU A 149 9.19 26.29 -1.03
CA GLU A 149 8.99 25.56 -2.29
C GLU A 149 9.93 24.37 -2.40
N ILE A 150 11.19 24.54 -1.99
CA ILE A 150 12.16 23.43 -1.93
C ILE A 150 11.68 22.34 -0.98
N LEU A 151 11.17 22.70 0.20
CA LEU A 151 10.65 21.73 1.17
C LEU A 151 9.49 20.92 0.58
N ILE A 152 8.55 21.57 -0.10
CA ILE A 152 7.40 20.89 -0.72
C ILE A 152 7.87 19.95 -1.84
N VAL A 153 8.75 20.45 -2.73
CA VAL A 153 9.27 19.63 -3.84
C VAL A 153 10.03 18.42 -3.32
N ALA A 154 10.88 18.62 -2.31
CA ALA A 154 11.59 17.53 -1.65
C ALA A 154 10.62 16.55 -0.99
N ALA A 155 9.59 17.03 -0.29
CA ALA A 155 8.58 16.20 0.35
C ALA A 155 7.78 15.34 -0.66
N VAL A 156 7.46 15.86 -1.84
CA VAL A 156 6.75 15.10 -2.87
C VAL A 156 7.65 14.05 -3.52
N LEU A 157 8.94 14.34 -3.68
CA LEU A 157 9.84 13.51 -4.49
C LEU A 157 10.71 12.55 -3.69
N HIS A 158 10.88 12.74 -2.35
CA HIS A 158 11.87 12.01 -1.55
C HIS A 158 11.72 10.48 -1.63
N ASP A 159 10.51 10.00 -1.71
CA ASP A 159 10.19 8.57 -1.70
C ASP A 159 9.52 8.08 -2.99
N VAL A 160 9.47 8.91 -4.03
CA VAL A 160 8.74 8.58 -5.27
C VAL A 160 9.26 7.29 -5.94
N GLY A 161 10.53 6.96 -5.76
CA GLY A 161 11.16 5.73 -6.24
C GLY A 161 10.54 4.46 -5.66
N LYS A 162 10.03 4.50 -4.43
CA LYS A 162 9.36 3.36 -3.78
C LYS A 162 8.14 2.84 -4.57
N ALA A 163 7.56 3.68 -5.42
CA ALA A 163 6.49 3.26 -6.31
C ALA A 163 6.90 2.15 -7.30
N TRP A 164 8.21 1.94 -7.51
CA TRP A 164 8.78 0.85 -8.31
C TRP A 164 9.51 -0.20 -7.49
N GLU A 165 10.06 0.18 -6.34
CA GLU A 165 10.83 -0.73 -5.48
C GLU A 165 9.95 -1.77 -4.78
N LEU A 166 8.73 -1.39 -4.39
CA LEU A 166 7.84 -2.24 -3.62
C LEU A 166 6.72 -2.79 -4.48
N ASP A 167 6.55 -4.10 -4.45
CA ASP A 167 5.36 -4.73 -4.99
C ASP A 167 4.16 -4.42 -4.08
N TRP A 168 3.03 -4.12 -4.70
CA TRP A 168 1.76 -3.84 -4.03
C TRP A 168 0.80 -5.03 -4.11
N GLY A 169 1.30 -6.19 -4.52
CA GLY A 169 0.64 -7.48 -4.45
C GLY A 169 0.53 -8.04 -3.01
N VAL A 170 0.13 -9.28 -2.91
CA VAL A 170 -0.06 -9.98 -1.63
C VAL A 170 1.25 -10.16 -0.87
N SER A 171 2.36 -10.37 -1.58
CA SER A 171 3.71 -10.59 -0.99
C SER A 171 4.29 -9.34 -0.38
N ARG A 172 3.97 -8.16 -0.91
CA ARG A 172 4.57 -6.89 -0.49
C ARG A 172 6.09 -6.95 -0.40
N ASP A 173 6.71 -7.60 -1.36
CA ASP A 173 8.17 -7.75 -1.43
C ASP A 173 8.81 -6.69 -2.34
N TYR A 174 10.14 -6.64 -2.34
CA TYR A 174 10.86 -5.81 -3.29
C TYR A 174 10.72 -6.37 -4.70
N THR A 175 10.59 -5.47 -5.67
CA THR A 175 10.66 -5.82 -7.08
C THR A 175 12.12 -5.97 -7.52
N ASP A 176 12.36 -6.47 -8.72
CA ASP A 176 13.72 -6.54 -9.31
C ASP A 176 14.36 -5.15 -9.52
N GLN A 177 13.63 -4.06 -9.27
CA GLN A 177 14.10 -2.67 -9.36
C GLN A 177 14.41 -2.05 -7.99
N GLY A 178 14.14 -2.77 -6.90
CA GLY A 178 14.34 -2.31 -5.52
C GLY A 178 15.43 -3.02 -4.75
#